data_ad7f7063784cb5201ca83f7d94ecd907
#
_entry.id   ad7f7063784cb5201ca83f7d94ecd907
#
_cell.length_a   1.000
_cell.length_b   1.000
_cell.length_c   1.000
_cell.angle_alpha   90.00
_cell.angle_beta   90.00
_cell.angle_gamma   90.00
#
_symmetry.space_group_name_H-M   'P 1'
#
loop_
_entity.id
_entity.type
_entity.pdbx_description
1 polymer ?
#
loop_
_entity_poly.entity_id
_entity_poly.type
_entity_poly.pdbx_seq_one_letter_code
_entity_poly.pdbx_strand_id
1 'polypeptide(L)'
;VGSEMCIRDRLIPYLIWYLLHRKTSEPTMRMSDTHAYQYAPKSLRVRLMWLPMLLRIIVFVLVVVILARPQTHSNWGSRTVEGIDIMLAMDVSTSMLAEDLKPNRIEAAKSVASEFISGRPDDNIGLTIFAGEAFTQCPMTTDHTSLINLLQNVRTDIAARGLIEDGTAIGMGLANAVSRLKDSKTKSKVVILLTDGSNNRGDISPLTAANIAKSLGIRVYTIAIGSKTMAPYPMQVAGTIQYVNMRADVDVKTLSEIASTADGQFYRATNTAELKKIYKDIDKLEKTKMDVKKFSKRYDVYQPFALAALIVFLLEILLRLTVFRRIP
;
A
#
# COMPACT_ATOMS: atom_id res chain seq x y z
N VAL A 1 15.94 -24.24 3.85
CA VAL A 1 16.05 -24.39 5.32
C VAL A 1 16.83 -25.65 5.71
N GLY A 2 16.92 -26.67 4.84
CA GLY A 2 17.59 -27.95 5.18
C GLY A 2 19.11 -28.01 5.03
N SER A 3 19.72 -27.22 4.14
CA SER A 3 21.16 -27.32 3.85
C SER A 3 22.06 -26.51 4.80
N GLU A 4 21.54 -25.49 5.44
CA GLU A 4 22.33 -24.62 6.34
C GLU A 4 22.54 -25.23 7.73
N MET A 5 21.64 -26.09 8.19
CA MET A 5 21.82 -26.84 9.44
C MET A 5 22.99 -27.84 9.37
N CYS A 6 23.21 -28.49 8.21
CA CYS A 6 24.26 -29.49 8.07
C CYS A 6 25.68 -28.95 8.16
N ILE A 7 25.95 -27.70 7.75
CA ILE A 7 27.32 -27.11 7.79
C ILE A 7 27.66 -26.73 9.21
N ARG A 8 26.74 -26.15 9.98
CA ARG A 8 26.92 -25.77 11.38
C ARG A 8 27.21 -27.00 12.25
N ASP A 9 26.48 -28.09 12.04
CA ASP A 9 26.57 -29.29 12.85
C ASP A 9 27.87 -30.08 12.59
N ARG A 10 28.51 -29.89 11.42
CA ARG A 10 29.83 -30.50 11.12
C ARG A 10 31.02 -29.67 11.59
N LEU A 11 30.91 -28.34 11.68
CA LEU A 11 32.00 -27.47 12.10
C LEU A 11 32.29 -27.59 13.62
N ILE A 12 31.25 -27.79 14.43
CA ILE A 12 31.40 -27.94 15.90
C ILE A 12 32.21 -29.20 16.26
N PRO A 13 31.90 -30.41 15.74
CA PRO A 13 32.71 -31.61 16.00
C PRO A 13 34.15 -31.48 15.49
N TYR A 14 34.39 -30.84 14.35
CA TYR A 14 35.71 -30.58 13.85
C TYR A 14 36.55 -29.68 14.76
N LEU A 15 35.94 -28.63 15.32
CA LEU A 15 36.60 -27.76 16.30
C LEU A 15 36.96 -28.51 17.58
N ILE A 16 36.04 -29.32 18.11
CA ILE A 16 36.27 -30.15 19.31
C ILE A 16 37.38 -31.14 19.02
N TRP A 17 37.35 -31.82 17.89
CA TRP A 17 38.41 -32.75 17.50
C TRP A 17 39.79 -32.05 17.36
N TYR A 18 39.83 -30.86 16.70
CA TYR A 18 41.07 -30.06 16.57
C TYR A 18 41.63 -29.64 17.95
N LEU A 19 40.77 -29.18 18.87
CA LEU A 19 41.21 -28.80 20.23
C LEU A 19 41.75 -29.97 21.03
N LEU A 20 41.13 -31.15 20.89
CA LEU A 20 41.55 -32.37 21.60
C LEU A 20 42.85 -32.94 21.06
N HIS A 21 43.09 -32.91 19.72
CA HIS A 21 44.26 -33.50 19.11
C HIS A 21 45.44 -32.53 18.97
N ARG A 22 45.30 -31.27 19.33
CA ARG A 22 46.36 -30.27 19.23
C ARG A 22 47.64 -30.65 20.02
N LYS A 23 47.50 -31.26 21.20
CA LYS A 23 48.63 -31.65 22.06
C LYS A 23 49.49 -32.76 21.45
N THR A 24 48.92 -33.59 20.58
CA THR A 24 49.65 -34.69 19.92
C THR A 24 50.35 -34.26 18.66
N SER A 25 50.04 -33.12 18.08
CA SER A 25 50.61 -32.62 16.81
C SER A 25 51.75 -31.61 17.03
N GLU A 26 52.09 -31.24 18.28
CA GLU A 26 53.18 -30.32 18.53
C GLU A 26 54.50 -31.13 18.69
N PRO A 27 55.57 -30.78 17.93
CA PRO A 27 56.86 -31.43 18.06
C PRO A 27 57.37 -31.16 19.47
N THR A 28 57.60 -32.23 20.24
CA THR A 28 58.12 -32.16 21.60
C THR A 28 59.58 -32.59 21.62
N MET A 29 60.44 -31.72 22.16
CA MET A 29 61.84 -32.06 22.39
C MET A 29 61.93 -32.75 23.76
N ARG A 30 62.41 -33.97 23.81
CA ARG A 30 62.67 -34.66 25.07
C ARG A 30 64.03 -34.23 25.60
N MET A 31 64.01 -33.49 26.70
CA MET A 31 65.24 -33.13 27.45
C MET A 31 65.32 -33.98 28.69
N SER A 32 66.55 -34.47 29.01
CA SER A 32 66.78 -35.35 30.13
C SER A 32 66.72 -34.65 31.51
N ASP A 33 66.93 -33.33 31.56
CA ASP A 33 66.83 -32.56 32.80
C ASP A 33 66.13 -31.21 32.56
N THR A 34 65.09 -30.92 33.32
CA THR A 34 64.31 -29.67 33.25
C THR A 34 64.42 -28.82 34.50
N HIS A 35 65.18 -29.25 35.53
CA HIS A 35 65.26 -28.56 36.83
C HIS A 35 65.79 -27.14 36.71
N ALA A 36 66.79 -26.92 35.85
CA ALA A 36 67.36 -25.59 35.63
C ALA A 36 66.37 -24.53 35.05
N TYR A 37 65.29 -24.97 34.36
CA TYR A 37 64.32 -24.07 33.78
C TYR A 37 63.12 -23.76 34.66
N GLN A 38 62.94 -24.45 35.81
CA GLN A 38 61.83 -24.21 36.68
C GLN A 38 61.92 -22.84 37.41
N TYR A 39 63.12 -22.34 37.62
CA TYR A 39 63.39 -21.06 38.32
C TYR A 39 63.60 -19.89 37.32
N ALA A 40 63.55 -20.11 36.04
CA ALA A 40 63.72 -19.06 35.04
C ALA A 40 62.54 -18.08 35.03
N PRO A 41 62.77 -16.75 35.04
CA PRO A 41 61.69 -15.76 34.99
C PRO A 41 60.89 -15.93 33.72
N LYS A 42 59.59 -16.14 33.84
CA LYS A 42 58.67 -16.30 32.71
C LYS A 42 58.59 -14.99 31.95
N SER A 43 59.18 -14.94 30.76
CA SER A 43 59.06 -13.79 29.85
C SER A 43 57.60 -13.50 29.52
N LEU A 44 57.28 -12.22 29.26
CA LEU A 44 55.96 -11.79 28.82
C LEU A 44 55.47 -12.58 27.60
N ARG A 45 56.39 -12.99 26.68
CA ARG A 45 56.07 -13.84 25.53
C ARG A 45 55.46 -15.19 25.95
N VAL A 46 56.06 -15.83 26.98
CA VAL A 46 55.56 -17.12 27.49
C VAL A 46 54.20 -16.96 28.18
N ARG A 47 54.00 -15.85 28.88
CA ARG A 47 52.73 -15.55 29.52
C ARG A 47 51.58 -15.27 28.55
N LEU A 48 51.89 -14.69 27.38
CA LEU A 48 50.93 -14.38 26.33
C LEU A 48 50.77 -15.47 25.23
N MET A 49 51.41 -16.62 25.40
CA MET A 49 51.40 -17.73 24.40
C MET A 49 49.98 -18.29 24.13
N TRP A 50 49.02 -18.03 25.00
CA TRP A 50 47.62 -18.40 24.83
C TRP A 50 46.83 -17.42 23.92
N LEU A 51 47.34 -16.18 23.72
CA LEU A 51 46.68 -15.11 22.98
C LEU A 51 46.37 -15.48 21.51
N PRO A 52 47.29 -16.04 20.70
CA PRO A 52 46.99 -16.46 19.31
C PRO A 52 45.85 -17.51 19.26
N MET A 53 45.81 -18.39 20.30
CA MET A 53 44.76 -19.39 20.37
C MET A 53 43.37 -18.75 20.64
N LEU A 54 43.32 -17.79 21.52
CA LEU A 54 42.08 -17.05 21.81
C LEU A 54 41.61 -16.29 20.58
N LEU A 55 42.49 -15.57 19.87
CA LEU A 55 42.17 -14.87 18.65
C LEU A 55 41.58 -15.81 17.58
N ARG A 56 42.16 -17.02 17.44
CA ARG A 56 41.64 -18.02 16.51
C ARG A 56 40.24 -18.50 16.87
N ILE A 57 39.95 -18.68 18.18
CA ILE A 57 38.60 -19.04 18.61
C ILE A 57 37.61 -17.92 18.33
N ILE A 58 38.02 -16.65 18.54
CA ILE A 58 37.17 -15.49 18.21
C ILE A 58 36.88 -15.45 16.70
N VAL A 59 37.87 -15.62 15.83
CA VAL A 59 37.66 -15.68 14.37
C VAL A 59 36.67 -16.78 14.03
N PHE A 60 36.84 -17.97 14.60
CA PHE A 60 35.94 -19.09 14.35
C PHE A 60 34.50 -18.78 14.77
N VAL A 61 34.29 -18.20 15.95
CA VAL A 61 32.95 -17.78 16.42
C VAL A 61 32.34 -16.74 15.48
N LEU A 62 33.12 -15.76 15.04
CA LEU A 62 32.65 -14.74 14.09
C LEU A 62 32.26 -15.37 12.74
N VAL A 63 33.03 -16.35 12.22
CA VAL A 63 32.69 -17.09 11.00
C VAL A 63 31.37 -17.86 11.18
N VAL A 64 31.16 -18.49 12.33
CA VAL A 64 29.88 -19.18 12.63
C VAL A 64 28.71 -18.18 12.65
N VAL A 65 28.91 -16.98 13.23
CA VAL A 65 27.90 -15.91 13.22
C VAL A 65 27.60 -15.42 11.80
N ILE A 66 28.62 -15.27 10.94
CA ILE A 66 28.45 -14.88 9.52
C ILE A 66 27.64 -15.94 8.78
N LEU A 67 27.95 -17.22 8.98
CA LEU A 67 27.22 -18.34 8.39
C LEU A 67 25.76 -18.43 8.90
N ALA A 68 25.49 -17.97 10.13
CA ALA A 68 24.15 -17.89 10.67
C ALA A 68 23.29 -16.79 10.02
N ARG A 69 23.87 -15.94 9.13
CA ARG A 69 23.20 -14.85 8.40
C ARG A 69 22.27 -14.03 9.30
N PRO A 70 22.79 -13.23 10.26
CA PRO A 70 21.94 -12.38 11.08
C PRO A 70 21.16 -11.42 10.19
N GLN A 71 19.82 -11.47 10.30
CA GLN A 71 18.91 -10.66 9.50
C GLN A 71 18.30 -9.56 10.38
N THR A 72 18.33 -8.35 9.89
CA THR A 72 17.62 -7.23 10.52
C THR A 72 16.33 -6.97 9.76
N HIS A 73 15.25 -6.83 10.52
CA HIS A 73 14.00 -6.29 10.00
C HIS A 73 14.10 -4.77 10.06
N SER A 74 14.48 -4.12 8.97
CA SER A 74 14.32 -2.68 8.90
C SER A 74 12.88 -2.35 8.53
N ASN A 75 12.14 -1.75 9.46
CA ASN A 75 10.84 -1.13 9.18
C ASN A 75 10.94 0.12 8.28
N TRP A 76 12.10 0.37 7.70
CA TRP A 76 12.37 1.43 6.71
C TRP A 76 12.21 0.93 5.27
N GLY A 77 11.48 -0.15 5.05
CA GLY A 77 10.93 -0.42 3.74
C GLY A 77 9.92 0.65 3.43
N SER A 78 10.08 1.37 2.32
CA SER A 78 8.98 2.12 1.73
C SER A 78 7.75 1.21 1.82
N ARG A 79 6.75 1.62 2.61
CA ARG A 79 5.44 1.00 2.55
C ARG A 79 4.99 1.23 1.12
N THR A 80 5.20 0.25 0.25
CA THR A 80 4.41 0.19 -0.96
C THR A 80 3.02 -0.18 -0.46
N VAL A 81 2.31 0.81 0.07
CA VAL A 81 0.88 0.72 0.27
C VAL A 81 0.38 0.63 -1.17
N GLU A 82 -0.03 -0.55 -1.60
CA GLU A 82 -0.74 -0.66 -2.86
C GLU A 82 -2.03 0.12 -2.65
N GLY A 83 -2.05 1.38 -3.07
CA GLY A 83 -3.24 2.22 -3.02
C GLY A 83 -4.35 1.63 -3.89
N ILE A 84 -5.57 2.03 -3.64
CA ILE A 84 -6.74 1.70 -4.47
C ILE A 84 -6.86 2.77 -5.54
N ASP A 85 -7.18 2.38 -6.76
CA ASP A 85 -7.54 3.32 -7.81
C ASP A 85 -9.06 3.51 -7.80
N ILE A 86 -9.49 4.73 -7.49
CA ILE A 86 -10.90 5.08 -7.32
C ILE A 86 -11.27 6.17 -8.31
N MET A 87 -12.29 5.92 -9.14
CA MET A 87 -12.90 6.95 -9.99
C MET A 87 -14.26 7.34 -9.42
N LEU A 88 -14.38 8.60 -9.02
CA LEU A 88 -15.67 9.18 -8.65
C LEU A 88 -16.40 9.61 -9.92
N ALA A 89 -17.57 9.05 -10.17
CA ALA A 89 -18.47 9.47 -11.24
C ALA A 89 -19.65 10.21 -10.62
N MET A 90 -19.67 11.54 -10.79
CA MET A 90 -20.65 12.41 -10.14
C MET A 90 -21.63 12.99 -11.16
N ASP A 91 -22.89 12.82 -10.88
CA ASP A 91 -24.00 13.45 -11.62
C ASP A 91 -24.02 14.96 -11.34
N VAL A 92 -24.08 15.75 -12.40
CA VAL A 92 -24.17 17.22 -12.36
C VAL A 92 -25.40 17.73 -13.11
N SER A 93 -26.37 16.87 -13.37
CA SER A 93 -27.66 17.22 -13.97
C SER A 93 -28.40 18.24 -13.11
N THR A 94 -29.34 18.95 -13.71
CA THR A 94 -30.11 20.00 -13.02
C THR A 94 -30.89 19.48 -11.82
N SER A 95 -31.30 18.19 -11.80
CA SER A 95 -31.98 17.56 -10.67
C SER A 95 -31.14 17.56 -9.38
N MET A 96 -29.81 17.59 -9.46
CA MET A 96 -28.90 17.69 -8.34
C MET A 96 -28.96 19.05 -7.59
N LEU A 97 -29.70 20.03 -8.10
CA LEU A 97 -30.02 21.28 -7.39
C LEU A 97 -31.13 21.14 -6.35
N ALA A 98 -31.81 20.01 -6.28
CA ALA A 98 -32.85 19.78 -5.29
C ALA A 98 -32.32 19.91 -3.85
N GLU A 99 -33.14 20.52 -2.96
CA GLU A 99 -32.74 20.88 -1.61
C GLU A 99 -33.28 19.92 -0.53
N ASP A 100 -33.49 18.67 -0.87
CA ASP A 100 -33.83 17.61 0.10
C ASP A 100 -32.61 17.18 0.94
N LEU A 101 -31.38 17.38 0.42
CA LEU A 101 -30.14 17.40 1.20
C LEU A 101 -29.64 18.84 1.32
N LYS A 102 -29.18 19.25 2.49
CA LYS A 102 -28.74 20.64 2.71
C LYS A 102 -27.25 20.83 2.38
N PRO A 103 -26.88 21.90 1.66
CA PRO A 103 -27.76 22.95 1.11
C PRO A 103 -28.55 22.48 -0.11
N ASN A 104 -27.97 21.62 -0.95
CA ASN A 104 -28.57 20.88 -2.06
C ASN A 104 -27.83 19.55 -2.28
N ARG A 105 -28.30 18.69 -3.16
CA ARG A 105 -27.71 17.35 -3.39
C ARG A 105 -26.26 17.43 -3.83
N ILE A 106 -25.93 18.31 -4.79
CA ILE A 106 -24.56 18.42 -5.31
C ILE A 106 -23.58 18.95 -4.27
N GLU A 107 -23.93 19.97 -3.51
CA GLU A 107 -23.05 20.51 -2.47
C GLU A 107 -22.85 19.51 -1.31
N ALA A 108 -23.91 18.78 -0.95
CA ALA A 108 -23.82 17.68 0.02
C ALA A 108 -22.88 16.56 -0.50
N ALA A 109 -23.01 16.17 -1.78
CA ALA A 109 -22.15 15.19 -2.42
C ALA A 109 -20.69 15.65 -2.45
N LYS A 110 -20.41 16.90 -2.85
CA LYS A 110 -19.06 17.50 -2.86
C LYS A 110 -18.42 17.52 -1.49
N SER A 111 -19.17 17.94 -0.46
CA SER A 111 -18.67 17.98 0.91
C SER A 111 -18.24 16.60 1.42
N VAL A 112 -19.08 15.59 1.19
CA VAL A 112 -18.80 14.22 1.65
C VAL A 112 -17.69 13.58 0.82
N ALA A 113 -17.66 13.81 -0.50
CA ALA A 113 -16.57 13.33 -1.37
C ALA A 113 -15.24 13.96 -0.97
N SER A 114 -15.20 15.27 -0.63
CA SER A 114 -13.98 15.93 -0.15
C SER A 114 -13.47 15.32 1.16
N GLU A 115 -14.37 15.00 2.11
CA GLU A 115 -14.00 14.31 3.35
C GLU A 115 -13.46 12.91 3.08
N PHE A 116 -14.07 12.17 2.14
CA PHE A 116 -13.62 10.85 1.71
C PHE A 116 -12.24 10.89 1.08
N ILE A 117 -11.99 11.83 0.15
CA ILE A 117 -10.69 12.02 -0.52
C ILE A 117 -9.60 12.35 0.51
N SER A 118 -9.89 13.28 1.45
CA SER A 118 -8.94 13.70 2.48
C SER A 118 -8.53 12.55 3.43
N GLY A 119 -9.40 11.56 3.62
CA GLY A 119 -9.14 10.40 4.47
C GLY A 119 -8.25 9.31 3.83
N ARG A 120 -7.77 9.50 2.59
CA ARG A 120 -7.11 8.46 1.78
C ARG A 120 -5.81 8.93 1.12
N PRO A 121 -4.78 9.28 1.90
CA PRO A 121 -3.55 9.91 1.36
C PRO A 121 -2.77 9.03 0.38
N ASP A 122 -2.97 7.71 0.42
CA ASP A 122 -2.19 6.74 -0.35
C ASP A 122 -2.91 6.23 -1.62
N ASP A 123 -4.20 6.59 -1.80
CA ASP A 123 -5.01 6.11 -2.93
C ASP A 123 -4.90 7.05 -4.14
N ASN A 124 -5.00 6.49 -5.36
CA ASN A 124 -5.18 7.28 -6.57
C ASN A 124 -6.68 7.56 -6.78
N ILE A 125 -7.05 8.82 -6.84
CA ILE A 125 -8.46 9.20 -7.01
C ILE A 125 -8.60 10.11 -8.21
N GLY A 126 -9.60 9.84 -9.06
CA GLY A 126 -9.99 10.68 -10.18
C GLY A 126 -11.45 11.11 -10.11
N LEU A 127 -11.84 12.07 -10.92
CA LEU A 127 -13.19 12.63 -10.97
C LEU A 127 -13.70 12.69 -12.40
N THR A 128 -14.78 11.98 -12.66
CA THR A 128 -15.61 12.11 -13.86
C THR A 128 -16.92 12.79 -13.48
N ILE A 129 -17.37 13.74 -14.25
CA ILE A 129 -18.70 14.35 -14.10
C ILE A 129 -19.53 14.03 -15.33
N PHE A 130 -20.82 13.88 -15.14
CA PHE A 130 -21.76 13.59 -16.23
C PHE A 130 -23.11 14.23 -16.01
N ALA A 131 -23.74 14.57 -17.12
CA ALA A 131 -25.16 14.98 -17.25
C ALA A 131 -25.70 14.29 -18.51
N GLY A 132 -26.14 15.01 -19.56
CA GLY A 132 -26.42 14.41 -20.85
C GLY A 132 -25.20 13.83 -21.56
N GLU A 133 -24.02 14.37 -21.25
CA GLU A 133 -22.70 13.90 -21.69
C GLU A 133 -21.79 13.65 -20.49
N ALA A 134 -20.64 12.97 -20.68
CA ALA A 134 -19.69 12.67 -19.64
C ALA A 134 -18.27 13.10 -20.01
N PHE A 135 -17.57 13.70 -19.07
CA PHE A 135 -16.15 14.04 -19.24
C PHE A 135 -15.34 13.89 -17.95
N THR A 136 -14.04 13.72 -18.12
CA THR A 136 -13.13 13.62 -17.00
C THR A 136 -12.72 15.01 -16.51
N GLN A 137 -13.16 15.37 -15.30
CA GLN A 137 -12.81 16.64 -14.65
C GLN A 137 -11.41 16.60 -14.07
N CYS A 138 -11.01 15.45 -13.49
CA CYS A 138 -9.68 15.21 -12.98
C CYS A 138 -9.25 13.77 -13.32
N PRO A 139 -8.11 13.56 -14.00
CA PRO A 139 -7.55 12.24 -14.18
C PRO A 139 -7.13 11.64 -12.85
N MET A 140 -6.77 10.34 -12.85
CA MET A 140 -6.26 9.67 -11.66
C MET A 140 -5.03 10.39 -11.10
N THR A 141 -5.07 10.78 -9.82
CA THR A 141 -4.00 11.52 -9.16
C THR A 141 -3.88 11.16 -7.68
N THR A 142 -2.67 11.28 -7.15
CA THR A 142 -2.37 11.27 -5.71
C THR A 142 -2.37 12.68 -5.10
N ASP A 143 -2.46 13.73 -5.93
CA ASP A 143 -2.61 15.11 -5.46
C ASP A 143 -4.07 15.40 -5.12
N HIS A 144 -4.43 15.06 -3.89
CA HIS A 144 -5.79 15.25 -3.39
C HIS A 144 -6.16 16.71 -3.20
N THR A 145 -5.17 17.60 -3.01
CA THR A 145 -5.44 19.03 -2.89
C THR A 145 -5.96 19.61 -4.19
N SER A 146 -5.30 19.29 -5.30
CA SER A 146 -5.76 19.69 -6.64
C SER A 146 -7.10 19.06 -7.00
N LEU A 147 -7.29 17.77 -6.67
CA LEU A 147 -8.57 17.08 -6.89
C LEU A 147 -9.72 17.73 -6.14
N ILE A 148 -9.56 18.06 -4.85
CA ILE A 148 -10.57 18.73 -4.03
C ILE A 148 -10.89 20.12 -4.59
N ASN A 149 -9.90 20.87 -5.02
CA ASN A 149 -10.11 22.17 -5.65
C ASN A 149 -10.92 22.05 -6.94
N LEU A 150 -10.64 21.07 -7.80
CA LEU A 150 -11.42 20.80 -9.01
C LEU A 150 -12.84 20.35 -8.67
N LEU A 151 -13.03 19.51 -7.65
CA LEU A 151 -14.33 19.08 -7.18
C LEU A 151 -15.19 20.24 -6.66
N GLN A 152 -14.60 21.17 -5.90
CA GLN A 152 -15.32 22.34 -5.38
C GLN A 152 -15.78 23.28 -6.50
N ASN A 153 -15.02 23.34 -7.61
CA ASN A 153 -15.38 24.15 -8.78
C ASN A 153 -16.43 23.50 -9.69
N VAL A 154 -16.83 22.25 -9.44
CA VAL A 154 -17.94 21.63 -10.18
C VAL A 154 -19.24 22.36 -9.90
N ARG A 155 -19.94 22.72 -10.95
CA ARG A 155 -21.22 23.44 -10.90
C ARG A 155 -22.24 22.76 -11.80
N THR A 156 -23.50 22.77 -11.43
CA THR A 156 -24.63 22.30 -12.24
C THR A 156 -25.01 23.29 -13.34
N ASP A 157 -24.54 24.56 -13.24
CA ASP A 157 -24.80 25.57 -14.25
C ASP A 157 -24.14 25.30 -15.60
N ILE A 158 -23.25 24.31 -15.67
CA ILE A 158 -22.61 23.84 -16.91
C ILE A 158 -23.68 23.36 -17.90
N ALA A 159 -24.67 22.61 -17.43
CA ALA A 159 -25.84 22.19 -18.23
C ALA A 159 -26.77 23.39 -18.48
N ALA A 160 -27.04 24.23 -17.48
CA ALA A 160 -27.89 25.42 -17.61
C ALA A 160 -27.35 26.47 -18.58
N ARG A 161 -26.02 26.54 -18.78
CA ARG A 161 -25.37 27.43 -19.76
C ARG A 161 -25.28 26.84 -21.16
N GLY A 162 -25.79 25.65 -21.40
CA GLY A 162 -25.76 24.99 -22.71
C GLY A 162 -24.35 24.51 -23.10
N LEU A 163 -23.41 24.39 -22.16
CA LEU A 163 -22.09 23.85 -22.43
C LEU A 163 -22.12 22.31 -22.50
N ILE A 164 -23.12 21.69 -21.87
CA ILE A 164 -23.40 20.25 -21.91
C ILE A 164 -24.93 20.11 -22.04
N GLU A 165 -25.42 19.13 -22.78
CA GLU A 165 -26.83 18.80 -22.79
C GLU A 165 -27.34 18.41 -21.40
N ASP A 166 -28.50 18.94 -21.01
CA ASP A 166 -29.15 18.54 -19.75
C ASP A 166 -29.73 17.12 -19.90
N GLY A 167 -29.75 16.41 -18.79
CA GLY A 167 -30.21 15.03 -18.71
C GLY A 167 -29.24 14.19 -17.91
N THR A 168 -29.48 12.88 -17.84
CA THR A 168 -28.66 11.96 -17.01
C THR A 168 -28.27 10.76 -17.90
N ALA A 169 -27.01 10.75 -18.33
CA ALA A 169 -26.42 9.69 -19.15
C ALA A 169 -25.52 8.78 -18.25
N ILE A 170 -26.15 7.97 -17.39
CA ILE A 170 -25.45 7.09 -16.44
C ILE A 170 -24.47 6.16 -17.16
N GLY A 171 -24.90 5.56 -18.27
CA GLY A 171 -24.05 4.64 -19.05
C GLY A 171 -22.79 5.32 -19.60
N MET A 172 -22.90 6.58 -20.07
CA MET A 172 -21.75 7.36 -20.54
C MET A 172 -20.82 7.74 -19.38
N GLY A 173 -21.38 8.18 -18.25
CA GLY A 173 -20.63 8.50 -17.02
C GLY A 173 -19.81 7.31 -16.52
N LEU A 174 -20.45 6.14 -16.45
CA LEU A 174 -19.81 4.89 -16.07
C LEU A 174 -18.75 4.45 -17.07
N ALA A 175 -19.05 4.49 -18.39
CA ALA A 175 -18.09 4.11 -19.44
C ALA A 175 -16.85 5.01 -19.43
N ASN A 176 -17.03 6.34 -19.24
CA ASN A 176 -15.92 7.27 -19.10
C ASN A 176 -15.06 6.93 -17.89
N ALA A 177 -15.65 6.72 -16.70
CA ALA A 177 -14.95 6.34 -15.49
C ALA A 177 -14.15 5.03 -15.65
N VAL A 178 -14.77 4.00 -16.23
CA VAL A 178 -14.16 2.70 -16.52
C VAL A 178 -12.99 2.85 -17.51
N SER A 179 -13.14 3.69 -18.55
CA SER A 179 -12.06 3.94 -19.51
C SER A 179 -10.81 4.55 -18.85
N ARG A 180 -10.95 5.34 -17.79
CA ARG A 180 -9.82 5.90 -17.05
C ARG A 180 -9.12 4.89 -16.14
N LEU A 181 -9.83 3.85 -15.71
CA LEU A 181 -9.29 2.80 -14.86
C LEU A 181 -8.74 1.59 -15.63
N LYS A 182 -9.05 1.45 -16.94
CA LYS A 182 -8.67 0.25 -17.71
C LYS A 182 -7.17 -0.02 -17.71
N ASP A 183 -6.36 1.03 -17.85
CA ASP A 183 -4.90 0.95 -17.97
C ASP A 183 -4.18 0.95 -16.61
N SER A 184 -4.94 1.04 -15.51
CA SER A 184 -4.39 0.98 -14.15
C SER A 184 -3.78 -0.39 -13.86
N LYS A 185 -2.62 -0.38 -13.20
CA LYS A 185 -1.89 -1.58 -12.79
C LYS A 185 -2.21 -2.03 -11.36
N THR A 186 -3.04 -1.27 -10.64
CA THR A 186 -3.43 -1.63 -9.27
C THR A 186 -4.34 -2.85 -9.24
N LYS A 187 -4.27 -3.61 -8.16
CA LYS A 187 -5.10 -4.81 -7.98
C LYS A 187 -6.56 -4.48 -7.66
N SER A 188 -6.79 -3.33 -7.04
CA SER A 188 -8.13 -2.88 -6.68
C SER A 188 -8.50 -1.63 -7.47
N LYS A 189 -9.53 -1.74 -8.30
CA LYS A 189 -10.09 -0.69 -9.13
C LYS A 189 -11.55 -0.52 -8.81
N VAL A 190 -11.95 0.70 -8.51
CA VAL A 190 -13.29 1.00 -8.01
C VAL A 190 -13.87 2.21 -8.72
N VAL A 191 -15.12 2.12 -9.14
CA VAL A 191 -15.94 3.28 -9.53
C VAL A 191 -16.99 3.52 -8.46
N ILE A 192 -17.13 4.75 -8.01
CA ILE A 192 -18.22 5.20 -7.14
C ILE A 192 -19.11 6.12 -7.97
N LEU A 193 -20.27 5.61 -8.36
CA LEU A 193 -21.26 6.31 -9.17
C LEU A 193 -22.28 6.98 -8.26
N LEU A 194 -22.38 8.31 -8.31
CA LEU A 194 -23.37 9.11 -7.59
C LEU A 194 -24.35 9.72 -8.56
N THR A 195 -25.63 9.44 -8.38
CA THR A 195 -26.70 10.01 -9.20
C THR A 195 -28.00 10.13 -8.39
N ASP A 196 -28.87 11.01 -8.79
CA ASP A 196 -30.19 11.18 -8.21
C ASP A 196 -31.34 10.84 -9.19
N GLY A 197 -30.98 10.47 -10.42
CA GLY A 197 -31.93 10.30 -11.52
C GLY A 197 -31.99 8.90 -12.12
N SER A 198 -32.82 8.79 -13.12
CA SER A 198 -32.93 7.68 -14.05
C SER A 198 -32.15 7.98 -15.31
N ASN A 199 -31.61 6.94 -15.96
CA ASN A 199 -30.93 7.11 -17.24
C ASN A 199 -31.93 7.51 -18.33
N ASN A 200 -31.84 8.75 -18.81
CA ASN A 200 -32.74 9.30 -19.84
C ASN A 200 -31.99 9.80 -21.09
N ARG A 201 -30.68 9.73 -21.11
CA ARG A 201 -29.79 10.18 -22.18
C ARG A 201 -28.61 9.23 -22.35
N GLY A 202 -27.88 9.44 -23.47
CA GLY A 202 -26.62 8.77 -23.79
C GLY A 202 -26.78 7.51 -24.64
N ASP A 203 -25.77 7.25 -25.46
CA ASP A 203 -25.76 6.15 -26.43
C ASP A 203 -25.39 4.80 -25.83
N ILE A 204 -24.77 4.81 -24.63
CA ILE A 204 -24.33 3.60 -23.96
C ILE A 204 -25.34 3.21 -22.88
N SER A 205 -25.84 1.97 -22.96
CA SER A 205 -26.70 1.42 -21.92
C SER A 205 -25.91 1.28 -20.61
N PRO A 206 -26.47 1.65 -19.45
CA PRO A 206 -25.83 1.49 -18.14
C PRO A 206 -25.37 0.06 -17.84
N LEU A 207 -26.16 -0.95 -18.22
CA LEU A 207 -25.80 -2.36 -18.05
C LEU A 207 -24.65 -2.79 -18.96
N THR A 208 -24.56 -2.23 -20.18
CA THR A 208 -23.41 -2.48 -21.07
C THR A 208 -22.12 -1.94 -20.43
N ALA A 209 -22.15 -0.72 -19.89
CA ALA A 209 -21.01 -0.14 -19.19
C ALA A 209 -20.61 -0.95 -17.93
N ALA A 210 -21.60 -1.47 -17.19
CA ALA A 210 -21.35 -2.35 -16.03
C ALA A 210 -20.70 -3.69 -16.43
N ASN A 211 -21.12 -4.29 -17.54
CA ASN A 211 -20.50 -5.51 -18.07
C ASN A 211 -19.04 -5.27 -18.51
N ILE A 212 -18.76 -4.12 -19.11
CA ILE A 212 -17.38 -3.73 -19.45
C ILE A 212 -16.56 -3.56 -18.18
N ALA A 213 -17.09 -2.89 -17.15
CA ALA A 213 -16.42 -2.75 -15.86
C ALA A 213 -16.06 -4.12 -15.26
N LYS A 214 -17.01 -5.06 -15.25
CA LYS A 214 -16.80 -6.44 -14.79
C LYS A 214 -15.68 -7.15 -15.56
N SER A 215 -15.70 -7.07 -16.88
CA SER A 215 -14.68 -7.72 -17.73
C SER A 215 -13.25 -7.20 -17.47
N LEU A 216 -13.13 -5.95 -17.00
CA LEU A 216 -11.88 -5.30 -16.62
C LEU A 216 -11.51 -5.46 -15.13
N GLY A 217 -12.33 -6.19 -14.36
CA GLY A 217 -12.15 -6.39 -12.92
C GLY A 217 -12.35 -5.12 -12.11
N ILE A 218 -13.17 -4.17 -12.60
CA ILE A 218 -13.50 -2.90 -11.96
C ILE A 218 -14.82 -3.05 -11.20
N ARG A 219 -14.82 -2.81 -9.89
CA ARG A 219 -16.04 -2.84 -9.07
C ARG A 219 -16.78 -1.52 -9.16
N VAL A 220 -18.10 -1.58 -9.20
CA VAL A 220 -18.94 -0.38 -9.27
C VAL A 220 -19.87 -0.30 -8.08
N TYR A 221 -19.67 0.71 -7.25
CA TYR A 221 -20.58 1.08 -6.18
C TYR A 221 -21.52 2.17 -6.69
N THR A 222 -22.82 1.94 -6.58
CA THR A 222 -23.82 2.92 -6.99
C THR A 222 -24.48 3.55 -5.76
N ILE A 223 -24.52 4.87 -5.71
CA ILE A 223 -25.10 5.64 -4.64
C ILE A 223 -26.21 6.50 -5.21
N ALA A 224 -27.46 6.17 -4.86
CA ALA A 224 -28.61 6.99 -5.18
C ALA A 224 -28.78 8.08 -4.12
N ILE A 225 -28.81 9.34 -4.55
CA ILE A 225 -28.97 10.50 -3.67
C ILE A 225 -30.38 11.05 -3.81
N GLY A 226 -31.06 11.26 -2.69
CA GLY A 226 -32.35 11.95 -2.65
C GLY A 226 -33.43 11.28 -1.80
N SER A 227 -34.43 12.08 -1.46
CA SER A 227 -35.58 11.65 -0.68
C SER A 227 -36.41 10.59 -1.40
N LYS A 228 -37.30 9.91 -0.64
CA LYS A 228 -38.20 8.89 -1.25
C LYS A 228 -39.48 9.49 -1.85
N THR A 229 -39.71 10.77 -1.62
CA THR A 229 -41.00 11.38 -1.93
C THR A 229 -40.84 12.61 -2.84
N MET A 230 -41.03 13.78 -2.28
CA MET A 230 -40.95 15.05 -2.98
C MET A 230 -39.74 15.83 -2.47
N ALA A 231 -39.06 16.53 -3.41
CA ALA A 231 -37.92 17.39 -3.10
C ALA A 231 -38.19 18.81 -3.58
N PRO A 232 -37.94 19.84 -2.75
CA PRO A 232 -38.03 21.22 -3.17
C PRO A 232 -36.92 21.51 -4.20
N TYR A 233 -37.33 21.99 -5.38
CA TYR A 233 -36.45 22.32 -6.46
C TYR A 233 -36.52 23.82 -6.77
N PRO A 234 -35.42 24.57 -6.78
CA PRO A 234 -35.41 26.00 -7.12
C PRO A 234 -35.60 26.20 -8.60
N MET A 235 -36.70 26.81 -9.01
CA MET A 235 -37.00 27.15 -10.38
C MET A 235 -37.02 28.66 -10.56
N GLN A 236 -36.31 29.17 -11.57
CA GLN A 236 -36.29 30.58 -11.87
C GLN A 236 -37.48 30.94 -12.81
N VAL A 237 -38.50 31.60 -12.25
CA VAL A 237 -39.68 32.05 -13.00
C VAL A 237 -39.71 33.56 -12.96
N ALA A 238 -39.70 34.22 -14.11
CA ALA A 238 -39.75 35.67 -14.25
C ALA A 238 -38.77 36.48 -13.36
N GLY A 239 -37.55 35.94 -13.18
CA GLY A 239 -36.47 36.59 -12.41
C GLY A 239 -36.54 36.35 -10.90
N THR A 240 -37.55 35.63 -10.42
CA THR A 240 -37.70 35.22 -8.99
C THR A 240 -37.53 33.73 -8.84
N ILE A 241 -36.85 33.30 -7.74
CA ILE A 241 -36.67 31.88 -7.42
C ILE A 241 -37.94 31.38 -6.74
N GLN A 242 -38.62 30.44 -7.38
CA GLN A 242 -39.79 29.76 -6.81
C GLN A 242 -39.44 28.30 -6.55
N TYR A 243 -39.84 27.78 -5.38
CA TYR A 243 -39.65 26.38 -5.03
C TYR A 243 -40.83 25.54 -5.50
N VAL A 244 -40.54 24.58 -6.38
CA VAL A 244 -41.53 23.62 -6.86
C VAL A 244 -41.17 22.24 -6.29
N ASN A 245 -42.13 21.57 -5.68
CA ASN A 245 -41.92 20.20 -5.21
C ASN A 245 -41.91 19.25 -6.42
N MET A 246 -40.77 18.72 -6.72
CA MET A 246 -40.60 17.72 -7.78
C MET A 246 -40.46 16.30 -7.19
N ARG A 247 -41.02 15.32 -7.87
CA ARG A 247 -40.87 13.92 -7.48
C ARG A 247 -39.43 13.45 -7.76
N ALA A 248 -38.80 12.85 -6.76
CA ALA A 248 -37.52 12.21 -6.93
C ALA A 248 -37.71 10.84 -7.60
N ASP A 249 -37.46 10.78 -8.90
CA ASP A 249 -37.63 9.56 -9.70
C ASP A 249 -36.26 8.85 -9.83
N VAL A 250 -35.89 8.13 -8.79
CA VAL A 250 -34.62 7.37 -8.74
C VAL A 250 -34.88 5.96 -9.25
N ASP A 251 -34.20 5.55 -10.31
CA ASP A 251 -34.26 4.18 -10.82
C ASP A 251 -33.39 3.24 -10.01
N VAL A 252 -33.93 2.84 -8.86
CA VAL A 252 -33.29 1.89 -7.93
C VAL A 252 -32.99 0.56 -8.59
N LYS A 253 -33.84 0.11 -9.52
CA LYS A 253 -33.68 -1.19 -10.17
C LYS A 253 -32.43 -1.20 -11.05
N THR A 254 -32.28 -0.25 -11.95
CA THR A 254 -31.12 -0.14 -12.83
C THR A 254 -29.82 0.06 -12.04
N LEU A 255 -29.81 0.92 -11.00
CA LEU A 255 -28.64 1.14 -10.17
C LEU A 255 -28.22 -0.10 -9.39
N SER A 256 -29.19 -0.89 -8.88
CA SER A 256 -28.92 -2.15 -8.21
C SER A 256 -28.38 -3.22 -9.18
N GLU A 257 -28.90 -3.27 -10.40
CA GLU A 257 -28.42 -4.18 -11.45
C GLU A 257 -26.99 -3.83 -11.88
N ILE A 258 -26.66 -2.54 -12.04
CA ILE A 258 -25.30 -2.08 -12.34
C ILE A 258 -24.33 -2.55 -11.27
N ALA A 259 -24.65 -2.29 -9.99
CA ALA A 259 -23.79 -2.65 -8.87
C ALA A 259 -23.58 -4.16 -8.76
N SER A 260 -24.66 -4.95 -8.84
CA SER A 260 -24.58 -6.40 -8.76
C SER A 260 -23.84 -7.02 -9.95
N THR A 261 -23.98 -6.47 -11.15
CA THR A 261 -23.27 -6.92 -12.34
C THR A 261 -21.76 -6.73 -12.22
N ALA A 262 -21.31 -5.60 -11.65
CA ALA A 262 -19.89 -5.26 -11.51
C ALA A 262 -19.31 -5.55 -10.10
N ASP A 263 -19.82 -6.58 -9.43
CA ASP A 263 -19.35 -7.09 -8.12
C ASP A 263 -19.26 -6.01 -7.01
N GLY A 264 -20.07 -4.96 -7.11
CA GLY A 264 -20.20 -3.90 -6.13
C GLY A 264 -21.50 -3.99 -5.33
N GLN A 265 -21.90 -2.86 -4.73
CA GLN A 265 -23.12 -2.75 -3.93
C GLN A 265 -23.89 -1.46 -4.26
N PHE A 266 -25.21 -1.52 -4.17
CA PHE A 266 -26.09 -0.38 -4.28
C PHE A 266 -26.38 0.21 -2.89
N TYR A 267 -26.34 1.54 -2.80
CA TYR A 267 -26.68 2.30 -1.63
C TYR A 267 -27.68 3.41 -1.96
N ARG A 268 -28.43 3.83 -0.95
CA ARG A 268 -29.29 5.00 -1.04
C ARG A 268 -29.02 5.94 0.12
N ALA A 269 -28.78 7.22 -0.18
CA ALA A 269 -28.58 8.27 0.81
C ALA A 269 -29.74 9.25 0.76
N THR A 270 -30.50 9.33 1.83
CA THR A 270 -31.61 10.30 2.00
C THR A 270 -31.19 11.54 2.77
N ASN A 271 -30.04 11.51 3.41
CA ASN A 271 -29.43 12.61 4.13
C ASN A 271 -27.89 12.54 4.10
N THR A 272 -27.22 13.64 4.46
CA THR A 272 -25.76 13.76 4.43
C THR A 272 -25.07 12.78 5.39
N ALA A 273 -25.69 12.43 6.52
CA ALA A 273 -25.12 11.50 7.49
C ALA A 273 -25.09 10.07 6.94
N GLU A 274 -26.17 9.65 6.25
CA GLU A 274 -26.20 8.37 5.53
C GLU A 274 -25.14 8.32 4.43
N LEU A 275 -24.99 9.39 3.65
CA LEU A 275 -23.98 9.47 2.61
C LEU A 275 -22.56 9.28 3.18
N LYS A 276 -22.23 9.94 4.30
CA LYS A 276 -20.96 9.74 5.01
C LYS A 276 -20.77 8.30 5.49
N LYS A 277 -21.82 7.67 5.99
CA LYS A 277 -21.79 6.28 6.44
C LYS A 277 -21.49 5.34 5.26
N ILE A 278 -22.15 5.54 4.12
CA ILE A 278 -21.96 4.76 2.90
C ILE A 278 -20.49 4.81 2.45
N TYR A 279 -19.90 5.99 2.40
CA TYR A 279 -18.47 6.12 2.02
C TYR A 279 -17.55 5.40 3.01
N LYS A 280 -17.84 5.43 4.32
CA LYS A 280 -17.09 4.65 5.33
C LYS A 280 -17.25 3.15 5.15
N ASP A 281 -18.44 2.68 4.78
CA ASP A 281 -18.70 1.26 4.53
C ASP A 281 -17.95 0.78 3.27
N ILE A 282 -17.95 1.56 2.20
CA ILE A 282 -17.15 1.29 0.98
C ILE A 282 -15.65 1.25 1.33
N ASP A 283 -15.15 2.21 2.10
CA ASP A 283 -13.76 2.23 2.57
C ASP A 283 -13.38 0.95 3.31
N LYS A 284 -14.24 0.51 4.21
CA LYS A 284 -14.03 -0.71 4.99
C LYS A 284 -14.04 -1.97 4.14
N LEU A 285 -14.98 -2.07 3.17
CA LEU A 285 -15.07 -3.20 2.25
C LEU A 285 -13.82 -3.32 1.37
N GLU A 286 -13.31 -2.21 0.86
CA GLU A 286 -12.15 -2.23 -0.03
C GLU A 286 -10.84 -2.49 0.74
N LYS A 287 -10.68 -1.92 1.93
CA LYS A 287 -9.50 -2.19 2.79
C LYS A 287 -9.44 -3.64 3.28
N THR A 288 -10.59 -4.26 3.53
CA THR A 288 -10.65 -5.66 3.99
C THR A 288 -10.25 -6.65 2.89
N LYS A 289 -10.49 -6.31 1.61
CA LYS A 289 -10.13 -7.15 0.46
C LYS A 289 -8.65 -7.03 0.06
N MET A 290 -7.96 -6.01 0.52
CA MET A 290 -6.51 -5.88 0.38
C MET A 290 -5.83 -6.67 1.50
N ASP A 291 -5.64 -7.98 1.29
CA ASP A 291 -4.67 -8.75 2.08
C ASP A 291 -3.29 -8.14 1.85
N VAL A 292 -2.87 -7.31 2.79
CA VAL A 292 -1.54 -6.72 2.81
C VAL A 292 -0.54 -7.86 3.03
N LYS A 293 -0.08 -8.49 1.95
CA LYS A 293 1.14 -9.29 1.99
C LYS A 293 2.26 -8.31 2.36
N LYS A 294 2.53 -8.20 3.65
CA LYS A 294 3.69 -7.46 4.17
C LYS A 294 4.94 -8.14 3.63
N PHE A 295 5.44 -7.69 2.50
CA PHE A 295 6.77 -8.06 2.04
C PHE A 295 7.77 -7.35 2.96
N SER A 296 8.12 -7.96 4.09
CA SER A 296 9.28 -7.53 4.84
C SER A 296 10.51 -7.93 4.03
N LYS A 297 11.18 -6.99 3.41
CA LYS A 297 12.52 -7.23 2.85
C LYS A 297 13.45 -7.51 4.02
N ARG A 298 13.98 -8.71 4.07
CA ARG A 298 15.03 -9.10 5.01
C ARG A 298 16.36 -8.66 4.43
N TYR A 299 17.11 -7.88 5.19
CA TYR A 299 18.48 -7.51 4.82
C TYR A 299 19.46 -8.30 5.66
N ASP A 300 20.41 -8.97 5.01
CA ASP A 300 21.47 -9.71 5.67
C ASP A 300 22.51 -8.72 6.21
N VAL A 301 22.74 -8.72 7.53
CA VAL A 301 23.69 -7.83 8.21
C VAL A 301 24.96 -8.62 8.58
N TYR A 302 25.60 -9.27 7.63
CA TYR A 302 26.85 -10.00 7.86
C TYR A 302 28.11 -9.13 7.71
N GLN A 303 28.02 -7.98 7.01
CA GLN A 303 29.18 -7.13 6.67
C GLN A 303 30.01 -6.69 7.88
N PRO A 304 29.47 -6.15 8.99
CA PRO A 304 30.27 -5.72 10.13
C PRO A 304 30.97 -6.91 10.81
N PHE A 305 30.33 -8.08 10.85
CA PHE A 305 30.92 -9.28 11.43
C PHE A 305 32.04 -9.84 10.55
N ALA A 306 31.91 -9.77 9.22
CA ALA A 306 32.93 -10.18 8.27
C ALA A 306 34.18 -9.28 8.37
N LEU A 307 33.98 -7.97 8.49
CA LEU A 307 35.06 -7.01 8.65
C LEU A 307 35.81 -7.22 9.98
N ALA A 308 35.07 -7.43 11.07
CA ALA A 308 35.65 -7.76 12.38
C ALA A 308 36.45 -9.06 12.33
N ALA A 309 35.92 -10.11 11.72
CA ALA A 309 36.62 -11.38 11.56
C ALA A 309 37.92 -11.22 10.78
N LEU A 310 37.93 -10.44 9.68
CA LEU A 310 39.10 -10.15 8.87
C LEU A 310 40.20 -9.43 9.67
N ILE A 311 39.81 -8.39 10.44
CA ILE A 311 40.74 -7.63 11.27
C ILE A 311 41.39 -8.54 12.33
N VAL A 312 40.61 -9.34 13.06
CA VAL A 312 41.11 -10.25 14.09
C VAL A 312 42.03 -11.32 13.47
N PHE A 313 41.70 -11.84 12.28
CA PHE A 313 42.49 -12.81 11.58
C PHE A 313 43.87 -12.23 11.12
N LEU A 314 43.86 -11.02 10.56
CA LEU A 314 45.12 -10.34 10.20
C LEU A 314 45.98 -10.04 11.41
N LEU A 315 45.36 -9.65 12.52
CA LEU A 315 46.07 -9.41 13.79
C LEU A 315 46.71 -10.73 14.32
N GLU A 316 45.98 -11.87 14.25
CA GLU A 316 46.54 -13.18 14.63
C GLU A 316 47.79 -13.52 13.80
N ILE A 317 47.70 -13.35 12.46
CA ILE A 317 48.81 -13.62 11.58
C ILE A 317 50.01 -12.72 11.91
N LEU A 318 49.78 -11.43 12.08
CA LEU A 318 50.81 -10.45 12.39
C LEU A 318 51.53 -10.79 13.70
N LEU A 319 50.77 -11.08 14.75
CA LEU A 319 51.32 -11.49 16.07
C LEU A 319 52.12 -12.80 15.94
N ARG A 320 51.64 -13.76 15.17
CA ARG A 320 52.33 -15.04 14.93
C ARG A 320 53.63 -14.89 14.20
N LEU A 321 53.68 -13.98 13.19
CA LEU A 321 54.90 -13.77 12.40
C LEU A 321 55.96 -12.86 13.08
N THR A 322 55.47 -11.93 13.97
CA THR A 322 56.39 -10.98 14.63
C THR A 322 56.76 -11.40 16.06
N VAL A 323 55.79 -11.49 16.94
CA VAL A 323 56.04 -11.71 18.39
C VAL A 323 56.21 -13.18 18.76
N PHE A 324 55.39 -14.06 18.13
CA PHE A 324 55.33 -15.49 18.43
C PHE A 324 55.98 -16.36 17.35
N ARG A 325 56.96 -15.79 16.64
CA ARG A 325 57.70 -16.53 15.63
C ARG A 325 58.38 -17.74 16.29
N ARG A 326 57.92 -18.94 15.96
CA ARG A 326 58.59 -20.19 16.34
C ARG A 326 59.74 -20.37 15.38
N ILE A 327 60.94 -20.41 15.93
CA ILE A 327 62.14 -20.84 15.19
C ILE A 327 61.97 -22.34 15.01
N PRO A 328 62.11 -22.88 13.80
CA PRO A 328 61.96 -24.32 13.55
C PRO A 328 62.98 -25.14 14.30
#